data_8e19c775e856300fba297137e7ab8763
#
_entry.id   8e19c775e856300fba297137e7ab8763
#
_cell.length_a   1.000
_cell.length_b   1.000
_cell.length_c   1.000
_cell.angle_alpha   90.00
_cell.angle_beta   90.00
_cell.angle_gamma   90.00
#
_symmetry.space_group_name_H-M   'P 1'
#
loop_
_entity.id
_entity.type
_entity.pdbx_description
1 polymer ?
#
loop_
_entity_poly.entity_id
_entity_poly.type
_entity_poly.pdbx_seq_one_letter_code
_entity_poly.pdbx_strand_id
1 'polypeptide(L)'
;MTEIKSNNSTIHRPIQEVFEHLSVPSNYKELMPSKVRDFTSDLESATIDIEGLGKVELAFTEKEEYTRIVMKPQNKVPFKFDLQWHLKEISEDSTEVFAAINAELN
;
A
#
# COMPACT_ATOMS: atom_id res chain seq x y z
N MET A 1 17.43 -3.68 -8.55
CA MET A 1 16.11 -3.44 -7.92
C MET A 1 15.02 -3.93 -8.83
N THR A 2 14.05 -4.65 -8.29
CA THR A 2 12.93 -5.19 -9.05
C THR A 2 11.67 -4.39 -8.73
N GLU A 3 10.98 -3.94 -9.75
CA GLU A 3 9.71 -3.26 -9.59
C GLU A 3 8.58 -4.13 -10.13
N ILE A 4 7.54 -4.31 -9.31
CA ILE A 4 6.33 -5.02 -9.69
C ILE A 4 5.18 -4.03 -9.60
N LYS A 5 4.46 -3.86 -10.70
CA LYS A 5 3.31 -2.95 -10.77
C LYS A 5 2.03 -3.74 -10.95
N SER A 6 0.98 -3.32 -10.28
CA SER A 6 -0.36 -3.84 -10.56
C SER A 6 -0.90 -3.23 -11.85
N ASN A 7 -1.97 -3.81 -12.37
CA ASN A 7 -2.72 -3.18 -13.46
C ASN A 7 -3.40 -1.91 -12.92
N ASN A 8 -3.60 -0.94 -13.79
CA ASN A 8 -4.35 0.26 -13.43
C ASN A 8 -5.81 -0.13 -13.23
N SER A 9 -6.40 0.41 -12.16
CA SER A 9 -7.81 0.20 -11.85
C SER A 9 -8.50 1.56 -11.76
N THR A 10 -9.74 1.62 -12.22
CA THR A 10 -10.54 2.82 -12.10
C THR A 10 -11.50 2.66 -10.93
N ILE A 11 -11.46 3.60 -10.00
CA ILE A 11 -12.36 3.65 -8.85
C ILE A 11 -13.33 4.81 -9.08
N HIS A 12 -14.63 4.51 -9.05
CA HIS A 12 -15.66 5.54 -9.28
C HIS A 12 -15.93 6.32 -8.00
N ARG A 13 -14.90 7.04 -7.53
CA ARG A 13 -14.92 7.93 -6.38
C ARG A 13 -13.99 9.10 -6.62
N PRO A 14 -14.25 10.26 -6.00
CA PRO A 14 -13.32 11.40 -6.08
C PRO A 14 -11.93 11.05 -5.52
N ILE A 15 -10.91 11.66 -6.08
CA ILE A 15 -9.53 11.37 -5.69
C ILE A 15 -9.28 11.66 -4.20
N GLN A 16 -9.97 12.63 -3.63
CA GLN A 16 -9.87 12.93 -2.20
C GLN A 16 -10.30 11.75 -1.35
N GLU A 17 -11.42 11.11 -1.70
CA GLU A 17 -11.93 9.94 -0.96
C GLU A 17 -11.00 8.75 -1.10
N VAL A 18 -10.47 8.51 -2.30
CA VAL A 18 -9.54 7.40 -2.54
C VAL A 18 -8.25 7.60 -1.75
N PHE A 19 -7.72 8.81 -1.78
CA PHE A 19 -6.51 9.14 -1.03
C PHE A 19 -6.70 8.95 0.47
N GLU A 20 -7.80 9.46 1.01
CA GLU A 20 -8.11 9.32 2.45
C GLU A 20 -8.27 7.86 2.84
N HIS A 21 -8.95 7.07 2.03
CA HIS A 21 -9.14 5.64 2.29
C HIS A 21 -7.80 4.89 2.34
N LEU A 22 -6.90 5.16 1.41
CA LEU A 22 -5.60 4.52 1.35
C LEU A 22 -4.61 5.07 2.38
N SER A 23 -4.95 6.16 3.05
CA SER A 23 -4.12 6.75 4.10
C SER A 23 -4.39 6.18 5.49
N VAL A 24 -5.36 5.29 5.63
CA VAL A 24 -5.73 4.68 6.90
C VAL A 24 -5.30 3.20 6.90
N PRO A 25 -4.37 2.81 7.79
CA PRO A 25 -3.85 1.43 7.78
C PRO A 25 -4.92 0.34 7.92
N SER A 26 -5.94 0.56 8.73
CA SER A 26 -6.99 -0.44 8.95
C SER A 26 -7.79 -0.77 7.70
N ASN A 27 -7.86 0.12 6.72
CA ASN A 27 -8.56 -0.12 5.48
C ASN A 27 -7.87 -1.16 4.59
N TYR A 28 -6.60 -1.45 4.87
CA TYR A 28 -5.82 -2.40 4.09
C TYR A 28 -6.17 -3.85 4.38
N LYS A 29 -6.87 -4.11 5.49
CA LYS A 29 -7.25 -5.47 5.85
C LYS A 29 -8.06 -6.15 4.73
N GLU A 30 -8.97 -5.42 4.12
CA GLU A 30 -9.80 -5.93 3.02
C GLU A 30 -9.03 -6.18 1.74
N LEU A 31 -7.86 -5.54 1.60
CA LEU A 31 -7.04 -5.62 0.39
C LEU A 31 -5.98 -6.72 0.48
N MET A 32 -5.83 -7.36 1.64
CA MET A 32 -4.78 -8.33 1.85
C MET A 32 -5.06 -9.65 1.14
N PRO A 33 -4.03 -10.23 0.48
CA PRO A 33 -4.19 -11.54 -0.17
C PRO A 33 -4.28 -12.68 0.85
N SER A 34 -4.69 -13.85 0.37
CA SER A 34 -4.89 -15.03 1.23
C SER A 34 -3.64 -15.51 1.95
N LYS A 35 -2.45 -15.14 1.48
CA LYS A 35 -1.19 -15.50 2.14
C LYS A 35 -0.91 -14.70 3.41
N VAL A 36 -1.67 -13.63 3.65
CA VAL A 36 -1.60 -12.87 4.88
C VAL A 36 -2.45 -13.58 5.93
N ARG A 37 -1.80 -14.14 6.94
CA ARG A 37 -2.47 -14.94 7.98
C ARG A 37 -3.08 -14.10 9.08
N ASP A 38 -2.50 -12.94 9.32
CA ASP A 38 -2.97 -12.04 10.38
C ASP A 38 -2.71 -10.60 9.98
N PHE A 39 -3.57 -9.72 10.46
CA PHE A 39 -3.46 -8.29 10.19
C PHE A 39 -3.87 -7.51 11.42
N THR A 40 -2.99 -6.63 11.88
CA THR A 40 -3.29 -5.67 12.93
C THR A 40 -2.85 -4.29 12.48
N SER A 41 -3.46 -3.25 13.02
CA SER A 41 -3.09 -1.89 12.63
C SER A 41 -3.25 -0.93 13.79
N ASP A 42 -2.54 0.20 13.69
CA ASP A 42 -2.75 1.36 14.53
C ASP A 42 -2.96 2.60 13.63
N LEU A 43 -2.77 3.80 14.14
CA LEU A 43 -3.07 5.02 13.39
C LEU A 43 -2.12 5.28 12.23
N GLU A 44 -0.89 4.79 12.29
CA GLU A 44 0.15 5.12 11.31
C GLU A 44 0.80 3.89 10.65
N SER A 45 0.51 2.70 11.16
CA SER A 45 1.15 1.50 10.66
C SER A 45 0.23 0.30 10.64
N ALA A 46 0.63 -0.74 9.92
CA ALA A 46 -0.04 -2.03 9.89
C ALA A 46 0.99 -3.11 10.04
N THR A 47 0.67 -4.16 10.80
CA THR A 47 1.51 -5.34 10.94
C THR A 47 0.81 -6.49 10.27
N ILE A 48 1.49 -7.12 9.33
CA ILE A 48 0.96 -8.26 8.59
C ILE A 48 1.84 -9.49 8.84
N ASP A 49 1.20 -10.64 8.98
CA ASP A 49 1.90 -11.92 9.11
C ASP A 49 1.73 -12.65 7.79
N ILE A 50 2.83 -12.74 7.04
CA ILE A 50 2.82 -13.31 5.70
C ILE A 50 3.34 -14.74 5.76
N GLU A 51 2.56 -15.66 5.21
CA GLU A 51 2.96 -17.07 5.13
C GLU A 51 4.31 -17.21 4.43
N GLY A 52 5.27 -17.82 5.09
CA GLY A 52 6.62 -18.04 4.57
C GLY A 52 7.60 -16.91 4.81
N LEU A 53 7.14 -15.75 5.23
CA LEU A 53 8.00 -14.58 5.48
C LEU A 53 8.01 -14.14 6.94
N GLY A 54 6.87 -14.26 7.63
CA GLY A 54 6.72 -13.81 9.00
C GLY A 54 6.08 -12.43 9.11
N LYS A 55 6.27 -11.78 10.25
CA LYS A 55 5.64 -10.49 10.53
C LYS A 55 6.40 -9.34 9.89
N VAL A 56 5.67 -8.48 9.20
CA VAL A 56 6.18 -7.27 8.59
C VAL A 56 5.36 -6.09 9.10
N GLU A 57 6.03 -5.10 9.68
CA GLU A 57 5.37 -3.86 10.09
C GLU A 57 5.61 -2.81 9.00
N LEU A 58 4.53 -2.32 8.41
CA LEU A 58 4.55 -1.29 7.37
C LEU A 58 4.05 0.02 7.93
N ALA A 59 4.79 1.09 7.71
CA ALA A 59 4.37 2.42 8.10
C ALA A 59 4.37 3.36 6.91
N PHE A 60 3.50 4.35 6.94
CA PHE A 60 3.49 5.40 5.93
C PHE A 60 4.71 6.28 6.13
N THR A 61 5.55 6.37 5.09
CA THR A 61 6.74 7.22 5.12
C THR A 61 6.56 8.48 4.29
N GLU A 62 5.61 8.48 3.35
CA GLU A 62 5.33 9.61 2.51
C GLU A 62 3.86 9.57 2.08
N LYS A 63 3.19 10.71 2.19
CA LYS A 63 1.82 10.91 1.69
C LYS A 63 1.82 12.21 0.90
N GLU A 64 1.98 12.10 -0.40
CA GLU A 64 1.89 13.23 -1.29
C GLU A 64 0.43 13.37 -1.72
N GLU A 65 -0.22 14.40 -1.21
CA GLU A 65 -1.67 14.57 -1.34
C GLU A 65 -2.15 14.42 -2.77
N TYR A 66 -3.08 13.47 -2.94
CA TYR A 66 -3.80 13.14 -4.16
C TYR A 66 -2.93 12.58 -5.30
N THR A 67 -1.67 12.22 -5.04
CA THR A 67 -0.80 11.64 -6.07
C THR A 67 -0.14 10.34 -5.66
N ARG A 68 0.39 10.26 -4.44
CA ARG A 68 1.21 9.11 -4.06
C ARG A 68 1.19 8.86 -2.56
N ILE A 69 1.21 7.59 -2.21
CA ILE A 69 1.37 7.13 -0.82
C ILE A 69 2.47 6.09 -0.82
N VAL A 70 3.43 6.21 0.09
CA VAL A 70 4.55 5.28 0.21
C VAL A 70 4.55 4.65 1.60
N MET A 71 4.68 3.31 1.63
CA MET A 71 4.82 2.55 2.86
C MET A 71 6.12 1.76 2.81
N LYS A 72 6.83 1.71 3.96
CA LYS A 72 8.08 0.96 4.08
C LYS A 72 8.06 0.08 5.33
N PRO A 73 8.74 -1.08 5.28
CA PRO A 73 8.86 -1.91 6.48
C PRO A 73 9.68 -1.19 7.55
N GLN A 74 9.21 -1.30 8.80
CA GLN A 74 9.85 -0.66 9.94
C GLN A 74 10.66 -1.65 10.78
N ASN A 75 10.39 -2.94 10.64
CA ASN A 75 11.16 -3.97 11.32
C ASN A 75 12.16 -4.60 10.35
N LYS A 76 13.03 -5.44 10.89
CA LYS A 76 14.03 -6.14 10.08
C LYS A 76 13.36 -7.22 9.23
N VAL A 77 13.55 -7.14 7.92
CA VAL A 77 13.01 -8.10 6.96
C VAL A 77 14.15 -8.65 6.09
N PRO A 78 13.97 -9.82 5.44
CA PRO A 78 15.04 -10.44 4.65
C PRO A 78 15.53 -9.61 3.47
N PHE A 79 14.74 -8.68 2.98
CA PHE A 79 15.11 -7.80 1.87
C PHE A 79 14.44 -6.45 2.03
N LYS A 80 14.99 -5.45 1.38
CA LYS A 80 14.41 -4.11 1.41
C LYS A 80 13.34 -3.97 0.34
N PHE A 81 12.21 -3.36 0.69
CA PHE A 81 11.17 -3.06 -0.28
C PHE A 81 10.37 -1.85 0.17
N ASP A 82 9.62 -1.27 -0.77
CA ASP A 82 8.57 -0.33 -0.43
C ASP A 82 7.31 -0.66 -1.22
N LEU A 83 6.19 -0.20 -0.71
CA LEU A 83 4.90 -0.30 -1.38
C LEU A 83 4.44 1.11 -1.67
N GLN A 84 4.10 1.37 -2.92
CA GLN A 84 3.62 2.67 -3.34
C GLN A 84 2.24 2.56 -3.98
N TRP A 85 1.38 3.51 -3.66
CA TRP A 85 0.13 3.72 -4.35
C TRP A 85 0.25 4.98 -5.18
N HIS A 86 -0.15 4.89 -6.44
CA HIS A 86 -0.15 6.03 -7.35
C HIS A 86 -1.58 6.32 -7.76
N LEU A 87 -1.98 7.59 -7.69
CA LEU A 87 -3.33 8.04 -7.97
C LEU A 87 -3.31 9.09 -9.06
N LYS A 88 -4.32 9.05 -9.91
CA LYS A 88 -4.49 10.05 -10.96
C LYS A 88 -5.97 10.37 -11.11
N GLU A 89 -6.32 11.63 -11.01
CA GLU A 89 -7.69 12.07 -11.22
C GLU A 89 -8.07 11.92 -12.71
N ILE A 90 -9.14 11.18 -12.97
CA ILE A 90 -9.69 11.05 -14.32
C ILE A 90 -10.80 12.08 -14.51
N SER A 91 -11.66 12.20 -13.50
CA SER A 91 -12.78 13.15 -13.47
C SER A 91 -13.13 13.43 -12.01
N GLU A 92 -14.11 14.30 -11.78
CA GLU A 92 -14.56 14.63 -10.42
C GLU A 92 -14.97 13.39 -9.60
N ASP A 93 -15.46 12.35 -10.25
CA ASP A 93 -15.99 11.16 -9.59
C ASP A 93 -15.24 9.88 -9.94
N SER A 94 -14.06 9.98 -10.56
CA SER A 94 -13.29 8.81 -10.97
C SER A 94 -11.81 9.03 -10.77
N THR A 95 -11.15 7.99 -10.25
CA THR A 95 -9.72 8.01 -9.98
C THR A 95 -9.07 6.74 -10.51
N GLU A 96 -7.96 6.89 -11.20
CA GLU A 96 -7.15 5.76 -11.63
C GLU A 96 -6.08 5.50 -10.57
N VAL A 97 -5.95 4.24 -10.14
CA VAL A 97 -4.96 3.86 -9.13
C VAL A 97 -4.17 2.64 -9.60
N PHE A 98 -2.92 2.57 -9.19
CA PHE A 98 -2.14 1.34 -9.28
C PHE A 98 -1.18 1.27 -8.10
N ALA A 99 -0.79 0.05 -7.75
CA ALA A 99 0.19 -0.21 -6.73
C ALA A 99 1.50 -0.64 -7.36
N ALA A 100 2.61 -0.26 -6.75
CA ALA A 100 3.94 -0.67 -7.17
C ALA A 100 4.73 -1.13 -5.95
N ILE A 101 5.44 -2.23 -6.09
CA ILE A 101 6.37 -2.72 -5.08
C ILE A 101 7.76 -2.65 -5.67
N ASN A 102 8.65 -1.91 -5.02
CA ASN A 102 10.06 -1.86 -5.39
C ASN A 102 10.82 -2.71 -4.38
N ALA A 103 11.47 -3.74 -4.83
CA ALA A 103 12.17 -4.68 -3.97
C ALA A 103 13.64 -4.82 -4.36
N GLU A 104 14.50 -4.83 -3.35
CA GLU A 104 15.92 -5.08 -3.51
C GLU A 104 16.15 -6.55 -3.18
N LEU A 105 16.27 -7.37 -4.23
CA LEU A 105 16.44 -8.81 -4.10
C LEU A 105 17.91 -9.16 -4.37
N ASN A 106 18.49 -9.94 -3.46
CA ASN A 106 19.86 -10.41 -3.59
C ASN A 106 19.89 -11.87 -4.01
#